data_a777ee56ace7e3e8ae60f3880e1f1778
#
_entry.id   a777ee56ace7e3e8ae60f3880e1f1778
#
_cell.length_a   1.000
_cell.length_b   1.000
_cell.length_c   1.000
_cell.angle_alpha   90.00
_cell.angle_beta   90.00
_cell.angle_gamma   90.00
#
_symmetry.space_group_name_H-M   'P 1'
#
loop_
_entity.id
_entity.type
_entity.pdbx_description
1 polymer ?
#
loop_
_entity_poly.entity_id
_entity_poly.type
_entity_poly.pdbx_seq_one_letter_code
_entity_poly.pdbx_strand_id
1 'polypeptide(L)'
;MVIECCSQERSYSTFYGLVSERFCKLNRVWNESFERAFETYYDTIHRYETNRLRNIARLFGHLFANDAISWTAFQVIKMNEDDTTSSSRIFVKIMMQEVTESMGLPTLKERFADPEVKALCTGMFPLDNPKNTRFSINYFTSVGLGALTEEMREHLKVSRAFSVLFITELMCCSLECTPPDYGTTAGNVRGRVVVFGQFIRRGLIL
;
A
#
# COMPACT_ATOMS: atom_id res chain seq x y z
N MET A 1 -21.29 20.46 2.38
CA MET A 1 -21.99 20.95 3.60
C MET A 1 -22.04 19.90 4.71
N VAL A 2 -22.57 18.68 4.52
CA VAL A 2 -22.71 17.66 5.59
C VAL A 2 -21.36 17.32 6.23
N ILE A 3 -20.32 17.09 5.45
CA ILE A 3 -18.96 16.81 5.95
C ILE A 3 -18.41 17.99 6.74
N GLU A 4 -18.65 19.21 6.28
CA GLU A 4 -18.19 20.42 6.95
C GLU A 4 -18.88 20.61 8.30
N CYS A 5 -20.21 20.43 8.37
CA CYS A 5 -20.93 20.45 9.63
C CYS A 5 -20.41 19.40 10.62
N CYS A 6 -20.23 18.15 10.13
CA CYS A 6 -19.65 17.07 10.94
C CYS A 6 -18.25 17.43 11.45
N SER A 7 -17.43 18.06 10.63
CA SER A 7 -16.05 18.42 11.00
C SER A 7 -15.99 19.43 12.14
N GLN A 8 -16.97 20.34 12.23
CA GLN A 8 -17.01 21.42 13.22
C GLN A 8 -17.55 20.97 14.59
N GLU A 9 -18.13 19.78 14.66
CA GLU A 9 -18.61 19.23 15.94
C GLU A 9 -17.45 18.99 16.91
N ARG A 10 -17.74 19.17 18.20
CA ARG A 10 -16.77 18.91 19.27
C ARG A 10 -16.35 17.44 19.34
N SER A 11 -17.28 16.54 19.03
CA SER A 11 -17.06 15.09 18.94
C SER A 11 -17.89 14.50 17.79
N TYR A 12 -17.43 13.41 17.21
CA TYR A 12 -18.14 12.74 16.13
C TYR A 12 -19.55 12.33 16.57
N SER A 13 -20.53 12.66 15.73
CA SER A 13 -21.90 12.20 15.86
C SER A 13 -22.24 11.25 14.74
N THR A 14 -22.74 10.06 15.08
CA THR A 14 -23.20 9.03 14.12
C THR A 14 -24.32 9.53 13.21
N PHE A 15 -25.04 10.56 13.63
CA PHE A 15 -26.11 11.21 12.85
C PHE A 15 -25.62 11.62 11.46
N TYR A 16 -24.44 12.25 11.36
CA TYR A 16 -23.89 12.68 10.07
C TYR A 16 -23.49 11.49 9.17
N GLY A 17 -22.99 10.42 9.77
CA GLY A 17 -22.70 9.17 9.06
C GLY A 17 -23.96 8.57 8.44
N LEU A 18 -25.01 8.42 9.22
CA LEU A 18 -26.30 7.87 8.77
C LEU A 18 -26.97 8.74 7.69
N VAL A 19 -26.92 10.07 7.86
CA VAL A 19 -27.46 11.00 6.85
C VAL A 19 -26.69 10.89 5.53
N SER A 20 -25.35 10.87 5.60
CA SER A 20 -24.49 10.74 4.42
C SER A 20 -24.72 9.40 3.71
N GLU A 21 -24.79 8.31 4.47
CA GLU A 21 -25.10 6.96 3.97
C GLU A 21 -26.45 6.95 3.23
N ARG A 22 -27.46 7.59 3.84
CA ARG A 22 -28.78 7.68 3.23
C ARG A 22 -28.76 8.44 1.91
N PHE A 23 -28.00 9.56 1.82
CA PHE A 23 -27.85 10.29 0.58
C PHE A 23 -27.14 9.45 -0.49
N CYS A 24 -26.07 8.76 -0.16
CA CYS A 24 -25.36 7.88 -1.11
C CYS A 24 -26.26 6.77 -1.66
N LYS A 25 -27.09 6.16 -0.80
CA LYS A 25 -28.05 5.10 -1.20
C LYS A 25 -29.25 5.61 -2.00
N LEU A 26 -29.60 6.89 -1.88
CA LEU A 26 -30.71 7.49 -2.63
C LEU A 26 -30.34 7.83 -4.07
N ASN A 27 -29.13 8.31 -4.32
CA ASN A 27 -28.76 8.76 -5.66
C ASN A 27 -27.24 8.64 -5.88
N ARG A 28 -26.87 8.06 -7.03
CA ARG A 28 -25.51 7.88 -7.47
C ARG A 28 -24.72 9.20 -7.54
N VAL A 29 -25.36 10.32 -7.86
CA VAL A 29 -24.72 11.65 -7.91
C VAL A 29 -24.14 12.04 -6.56
N TRP A 30 -24.82 11.69 -5.46
CA TRP A 30 -24.31 11.90 -4.11
C TRP A 30 -23.12 11.01 -3.78
N ASN A 31 -23.19 9.74 -4.18
CA ASN A 31 -22.09 8.79 -4.04
C ASN A 31 -20.82 9.34 -4.70
N GLU A 32 -20.87 9.69 -5.98
CA GLU A 32 -19.75 10.29 -6.73
C GLU A 32 -19.27 11.62 -6.12
N SER A 33 -20.18 12.37 -5.51
CA SER A 33 -19.82 13.62 -4.83
C SER A 33 -19.07 13.38 -3.52
N PHE A 34 -19.44 12.32 -2.76
CA PHE A 34 -18.72 11.92 -1.56
C PHE A 34 -17.35 11.31 -1.87
N GLU A 35 -17.22 10.55 -2.95
CA GLU A 35 -15.94 10.02 -3.42
C GLU A 35 -14.97 11.15 -3.77
N ARG A 36 -15.39 12.11 -4.57
CA ARG A 36 -14.60 13.32 -4.88
C ARG A 36 -14.28 14.17 -3.65
N ALA A 37 -15.23 14.24 -2.72
CA ALA A 37 -14.99 14.93 -1.46
C ALA A 37 -13.91 14.21 -0.63
N PHE A 38 -13.92 12.86 -0.60
CA PHE A 38 -12.87 12.09 0.08
C PHE A 38 -11.48 12.44 -0.45
N GLU A 39 -11.29 12.42 -1.77
CA GLU A 39 -10.02 12.80 -2.40
C GLU A 39 -9.58 14.21 -1.98
N THR A 40 -10.50 15.18 -2.11
CA THR A 40 -10.21 16.58 -1.77
C THR A 40 -9.84 16.76 -0.29
N TYR A 41 -10.57 16.11 0.62
CA TYR A 41 -10.30 16.18 2.05
C TYR A 41 -9.01 15.45 2.42
N TYR A 42 -8.70 14.31 1.79
CA TYR A 42 -7.46 13.59 2.02
C TYR A 42 -6.24 14.40 1.62
N ASP A 43 -6.26 15.06 0.47
CA ASP A 43 -5.17 15.92 -0.02
C ASP A 43 -4.93 17.13 0.89
N THR A 44 -6.02 17.69 1.42
CA THR A 44 -5.96 18.90 2.27
C THR A 44 -5.96 18.60 3.75
N ILE A 45 -5.91 17.32 4.16
CA ILE A 45 -6.08 16.89 5.56
C ILE A 45 -5.06 17.51 6.53
N HIS A 46 -3.86 17.82 6.03
CA HIS A 46 -2.79 18.46 6.81
C HIS A 46 -3.13 19.89 7.28
N ARG A 47 -4.19 20.50 6.72
CA ARG A 47 -4.65 21.87 7.07
C ARG A 47 -5.68 21.86 8.20
N TYR A 48 -6.23 20.70 8.56
CA TYR A 48 -7.28 20.59 9.54
C TYR A 48 -6.72 20.31 10.95
N GLU A 49 -7.38 20.87 11.95
CA GLU A 49 -7.12 20.55 13.34
C GLU A 49 -7.46 19.08 13.65
N THR A 50 -6.81 18.53 14.67
CA THR A 50 -6.95 17.11 15.04
C THR A 50 -8.40 16.68 15.28
N ASN A 51 -9.23 17.53 15.88
CA ASN A 51 -10.64 17.20 16.14
C ASN A 51 -11.44 17.13 14.83
N ARG A 52 -11.25 18.09 13.94
CA ARG A 52 -11.90 18.13 12.62
C ARG A 52 -11.47 16.92 11.78
N LEU A 53 -10.17 16.64 11.75
CA LEU A 53 -9.60 15.47 11.10
C LEU A 53 -10.23 14.16 11.59
N ARG A 54 -10.37 14.00 12.91
CA ARG A 54 -10.99 12.81 13.50
C ARG A 54 -12.44 12.64 13.09
N ASN A 55 -13.23 13.71 13.12
CA ASN A 55 -14.64 13.65 12.75
C ASN A 55 -14.80 13.29 11.27
N ILE A 56 -13.99 13.88 10.39
CA ILE A 56 -13.99 13.56 8.95
C ILE A 56 -13.57 12.09 8.72
N ALA A 57 -12.51 11.62 9.39
CA ALA A 57 -12.05 10.24 9.27
C ALA A 57 -13.11 9.22 9.69
N ARG A 58 -13.80 9.47 10.80
CA ARG A 58 -14.88 8.60 11.29
C ARG A 58 -16.08 8.60 10.37
N LEU A 59 -16.44 9.75 9.81
CA LEU A 59 -17.53 9.85 8.83
C LEU A 59 -17.25 9.01 7.59
N PHE A 60 -16.05 9.14 7.01
CA PHE A 60 -15.68 8.32 5.86
C PHE A 60 -15.52 6.84 6.23
N GLY A 61 -14.99 6.54 7.41
CA GLY A 61 -14.94 5.16 7.94
C GLY A 61 -16.33 4.52 8.00
N HIS A 62 -17.34 5.24 8.49
CA HIS A 62 -18.73 4.80 8.49
C HIS A 62 -19.27 4.54 7.08
N LEU A 63 -18.97 5.42 6.12
CA LEU A 63 -19.44 5.27 4.73
C LEU A 63 -18.81 4.05 4.03
N PHE A 64 -17.51 3.81 4.22
CA PHE A 64 -16.84 2.61 3.69
C PHE A 64 -17.35 1.33 4.33
N ALA A 65 -17.54 1.34 5.65
CA ALA A 65 -18.02 0.16 6.38
C ALA A 65 -19.42 -0.30 5.94
N ASN A 66 -20.26 0.63 5.49
CA ASN A 66 -21.63 0.35 5.03
C ASN A 66 -21.75 0.25 3.49
N ASP A 67 -20.62 0.17 2.77
CA ASP A 67 -20.58 0.14 1.31
C ASP A 67 -21.39 1.30 0.66
N ALA A 68 -21.44 2.45 1.34
CA ALA A 68 -22.15 3.62 0.86
C ALA A 68 -21.38 4.38 -0.23
N ILE A 69 -20.06 4.28 -0.22
CA ILE A 69 -19.15 4.79 -1.25
C ILE A 69 -18.26 3.67 -1.75
N SER A 70 -17.78 3.80 -3.00
CA SER A 70 -16.93 2.79 -3.63
C SER A 70 -15.53 2.75 -3.02
N TRP A 71 -14.97 1.56 -2.90
CA TRP A 71 -13.59 1.33 -2.47
C TRP A 71 -12.54 1.86 -3.46
N THR A 72 -12.97 2.31 -4.65
CA THR A 72 -12.10 3.00 -5.63
C THR A 72 -11.43 4.23 -5.05
N ALA A 73 -12.07 4.92 -4.10
CA ALA A 73 -11.51 6.07 -3.42
C ALA A 73 -10.21 5.77 -2.64
N PHE A 74 -9.94 4.50 -2.28
CA PHE A 74 -8.68 4.10 -1.64
C PHE A 74 -7.44 4.25 -2.52
N GLN A 75 -7.60 4.38 -3.86
CA GLN A 75 -6.48 4.61 -4.78
C GLN A 75 -5.65 5.86 -4.45
N VAL A 76 -6.28 6.85 -3.82
CA VAL A 76 -5.62 8.10 -3.41
C VAL A 76 -4.64 7.87 -2.26
N ILE A 77 -4.86 6.83 -1.46
CA ILE A 77 -4.06 6.54 -0.26
C ILE A 77 -2.76 5.84 -0.67
N LYS A 78 -1.62 6.51 -0.44
CA LYS A 78 -0.29 5.95 -0.66
C LYS A 78 0.42 5.83 0.68
N MET A 79 0.80 4.61 1.07
CA MET A 79 1.51 4.33 2.33
C MET A 79 3.01 4.21 2.09
N ASN A 80 3.67 5.35 1.96
CA ASN A 80 5.12 5.48 1.94
C ASN A 80 5.56 6.63 2.87
N GLU A 81 6.85 6.73 3.10
CA GLU A 81 7.41 7.76 3.99
C GLU A 81 7.36 9.15 3.34
N ASP A 82 7.57 9.20 2.04
CA ASP A 82 7.75 10.44 1.28
C ASP A 82 6.41 11.16 1.00
N ASP A 83 5.35 10.42 0.69
CA ASP A 83 4.02 10.99 0.34
C ASP A 83 3.10 11.15 1.57
N THR A 84 3.42 10.55 2.74
CA THR A 84 2.54 10.62 3.90
C THR A 84 2.98 11.68 4.90
N THR A 85 2.02 12.50 5.35
CA THR A 85 2.17 13.43 6.47
C THR A 85 1.71 12.78 7.78
N SER A 86 2.06 13.37 8.92
CA SER A 86 1.54 12.93 10.22
C SER A 86 0.02 12.97 10.27
N SER A 87 -0.59 13.99 9.65
CA SER A 87 -2.05 14.14 9.60
C SER A 87 -2.70 13.05 8.77
N SER A 88 -2.16 12.72 7.57
CA SER A 88 -2.70 11.65 6.73
C SER A 88 -2.61 10.28 7.40
N ARG A 89 -1.51 10.00 8.13
CA ARG A 89 -1.36 8.76 8.93
C ARG A 89 -2.41 8.67 10.04
N ILE A 90 -2.65 9.76 10.78
CA ILE A 90 -3.70 9.79 11.81
C ILE A 90 -5.09 9.61 11.17
N PHE A 91 -5.33 10.23 10.03
CA PHE A 91 -6.59 10.11 9.30
C PHE A 91 -6.86 8.65 8.89
N VAL A 92 -5.93 8.01 8.19
CA VAL A 92 -6.06 6.61 7.76
C VAL A 92 -6.20 5.68 8.97
N LYS A 93 -5.44 5.91 10.05
CA LYS A 93 -5.57 5.15 11.30
C LYS A 93 -7.00 5.17 11.83
N ILE A 94 -7.57 6.35 12.01
CA ILE A 94 -8.91 6.50 12.61
C ILE A 94 -9.98 5.94 11.69
N MET A 95 -9.86 6.22 10.38
CA MET A 95 -10.78 5.70 9.38
C MET A 95 -10.79 4.17 9.37
N MET A 96 -9.61 3.54 9.33
CA MET A 96 -9.50 2.07 9.33
C MET A 96 -9.96 1.44 10.64
N GLN A 97 -9.77 2.11 11.78
CA GLN A 97 -10.31 1.64 13.05
C GLN A 97 -11.84 1.67 13.05
N GLU A 98 -12.46 2.74 12.56
CA GLU A 98 -13.92 2.83 12.43
C GLU A 98 -14.48 1.74 11.51
N VAL A 99 -13.84 1.50 10.36
CA VAL A 99 -14.19 0.41 9.45
C VAL A 99 -14.10 -0.95 10.15
N THR A 100 -13.01 -1.18 10.88
CA THR A 100 -12.78 -2.45 11.60
C THR A 100 -13.79 -2.65 12.74
N GLU A 101 -14.13 -1.60 13.45
CA GLU A 101 -15.13 -1.66 14.53
C GLU A 101 -16.54 -1.97 13.97
N SER A 102 -16.86 -1.46 12.80
CA SER A 102 -18.17 -1.64 12.17
C SER A 102 -18.32 -2.99 11.45
N MET A 103 -17.34 -3.39 10.61
CA MET A 103 -17.41 -4.62 9.80
C MET A 103 -16.82 -5.85 10.50
N GLY A 104 -15.91 -5.64 11.43
CA GLY A 104 -15.06 -6.69 12.01
C GLY A 104 -13.81 -6.99 11.15
N LEU A 105 -12.73 -7.38 11.83
CA LEU A 105 -11.45 -7.67 11.19
C LEU A 105 -11.49 -8.84 10.18
N PRO A 106 -12.22 -9.96 10.43
CA PRO A 106 -12.30 -11.06 9.47
C PRO A 106 -12.92 -10.63 8.14
N THR A 107 -14.07 -9.93 8.18
CA THR A 107 -14.77 -9.44 6.99
C THR A 107 -13.92 -8.45 6.22
N LEU A 108 -13.22 -7.56 6.92
CA LEU A 108 -12.31 -6.60 6.32
C LEU A 108 -11.14 -7.31 5.60
N LYS A 109 -10.58 -8.38 6.19
CA LYS A 109 -9.54 -9.19 5.57
C LYS A 109 -10.03 -9.88 4.30
N GLU A 110 -11.22 -10.46 4.32
CA GLU A 110 -11.85 -11.05 3.13
C GLU A 110 -12.06 -10.01 2.02
N ARG A 111 -12.52 -8.81 2.38
CA ARG A 111 -12.73 -7.72 1.43
C ARG A 111 -11.42 -7.27 0.76
N PHE A 112 -10.32 -7.16 1.50
CA PHE A 112 -9.01 -6.84 0.93
C PHE A 112 -8.35 -8.00 0.17
N ALA A 113 -8.80 -9.24 0.38
CA ALA A 113 -8.37 -10.40 -0.40
C ALA A 113 -9.05 -10.47 -1.79
N ASP A 114 -10.16 -9.75 -1.97
CA ASP A 114 -10.85 -9.63 -3.26
C ASP A 114 -9.91 -8.97 -4.29
N PRO A 115 -9.68 -9.60 -5.46
CA PRO A 115 -8.75 -9.11 -6.46
C PRO A 115 -9.10 -7.71 -6.99
N GLU A 116 -10.40 -7.36 -7.06
CA GLU A 116 -10.83 -6.03 -7.49
C GLU A 116 -10.40 -4.96 -6.46
N VAL A 117 -10.69 -5.18 -5.19
CA VAL A 117 -10.32 -4.25 -4.11
C VAL A 117 -8.80 -4.19 -3.92
N LYS A 118 -8.13 -5.34 -4.03
CA LYS A 118 -6.66 -5.42 -3.94
C LYS A 118 -5.98 -4.57 -5.00
N ALA A 119 -6.46 -4.58 -6.24
CA ALA A 119 -5.94 -3.74 -7.31
C ALA A 119 -6.09 -2.23 -7.01
N LEU A 120 -7.16 -1.84 -6.31
CA LEU A 120 -7.41 -0.46 -5.92
C LEU A 120 -6.52 -0.02 -4.73
N CYS A 121 -6.15 -0.95 -3.86
CA CYS A 121 -5.41 -0.69 -2.63
C CYS A 121 -3.89 -0.86 -2.77
N THR A 122 -3.34 -0.93 -3.99
CA THR A 122 -1.89 -1.09 -4.22
C THR A 122 -1.06 0.02 -3.59
N GLY A 123 -1.57 1.24 -3.54
CA GLY A 123 -0.91 2.36 -2.86
C GLY A 123 -0.85 2.20 -1.34
N MET A 124 -1.87 1.58 -0.73
CA MET A 124 -1.93 1.31 0.70
C MET A 124 -1.06 0.11 1.08
N PHE A 125 -0.96 -0.90 0.21
CA PHE A 125 -0.18 -2.12 0.41
C PHE A 125 0.91 -2.26 -0.69
N PRO A 126 1.93 -1.39 -0.72
CA PRO A 126 2.95 -1.40 -1.77
C PRO A 126 3.83 -2.66 -1.67
N LEU A 127 4.02 -3.34 -2.81
CA LEU A 127 4.90 -4.50 -2.95
C LEU A 127 6.15 -4.19 -3.78
N ASP A 128 6.16 -3.05 -4.49
CA ASP A 128 7.18 -2.69 -5.48
C ASP A 128 8.54 -2.38 -4.82
N ASN A 129 8.52 -1.65 -3.69
CA ASN A 129 9.72 -1.20 -3.00
C ASN A 129 9.76 -1.78 -1.57
N PRO A 130 10.81 -2.57 -1.22
CA PRO A 130 10.96 -3.13 0.11
C PRO A 130 10.94 -2.09 1.26
N LYS A 131 11.37 -0.85 1.02
CA LYS A 131 11.30 0.25 1.99
C LYS A 131 9.85 0.60 2.29
N ASN A 132 9.05 0.83 1.25
CA ASN A 132 7.64 1.18 1.36
C ASN A 132 6.82 0.03 1.96
N THR A 133 7.11 -1.21 1.54
CA THR A 133 6.49 -2.41 2.11
C THR A 133 6.72 -2.52 3.62
N ARG A 134 7.95 -2.31 4.08
CA ARG A 134 8.27 -2.31 5.53
C ARG A 134 7.57 -1.17 6.26
N PHE A 135 7.53 0.01 5.67
CA PHE A 135 6.84 1.16 6.24
C PHE A 135 5.35 0.85 6.45
N SER A 136 4.67 0.34 5.42
CA SER A 136 3.26 -0.03 5.48
C SER A 136 3.01 -1.13 6.53
N ILE A 137 3.82 -2.19 6.57
CA ILE A 137 3.73 -3.26 7.59
C ILE A 137 3.85 -2.68 9.01
N ASN A 138 4.85 -1.84 9.25
CA ASN A 138 5.09 -1.23 10.56
C ASN A 138 3.91 -0.34 10.96
N TYR A 139 3.41 0.45 10.02
CA TYR A 139 2.28 1.32 10.23
C TYR A 139 1.02 0.52 10.63
N PHE A 140 0.58 -0.44 9.83
CA PHE A 140 -0.62 -1.24 10.12
C PHE A 140 -0.46 -2.09 11.40
N THR A 141 0.76 -2.56 11.69
CA THR A 141 1.03 -3.24 12.95
C THR A 141 0.86 -2.30 14.14
N SER A 142 1.34 -1.06 14.05
CA SER A 142 1.19 -0.06 15.13
C SER A 142 -0.26 0.37 15.36
N VAL A 143 -1.09 0.27 14.33
CA VAL A 143 -2.54 0.56 14.39
C VAL A 143 -3.34 -0.60 14.97
N GLY A 144 -2.76 -1.80 15.06
CA GLY A 144 -3.45 -3.02 15.50
C GLY A 144 -4.04 -3.85 14.35
N LEU A 145 -3.77 -3.48 13.12
CA LEU A 145 -4.27 -4.12 11.90
C LEU A 145 -3.21 -4.99 11.21
N GLY A 146 -2.24 -5.51 11.97
CA GLY A 146 -1.15 -6.34 11.45
C GLY A 146 -1.59 -7.57 10.65
N ALA A 147 -2.78 -8.10 10.92
CA ALA A 147 -3.35 -9.23 10.19
C ALA A 147 -3.61 -8.94 8.69
N LEU A 148 -3.79 -7.68 8.31
CA LEU A 148 -3.95 -7.27 6.90
C LEU A 148 -2.62 -7.31 6.13
N THR A 149 -1.49 -7.36 6.83
CA THR A 149 -0.15 -7.28 6.23
C THR A 149 0.56 -8.62 6.10
N GLU A 150 -0.11 -9.74 6.35
CA GLU A 150 0.48 -11.08 6.30
C GLU A 150 1.10 -11.38 4.92
N GLU A 151 0.37 -11.12 3.86
CA GLU A 151 0.83 -11.34 2.48
C GLU A 151 2.09 -10.50 2.16
N MET A 152 2.12 -9.23 2.59
CA MET A 152 3.29 -8.37 2.42
C MET A 152 4.51 -8.89 3.18
N ARG A 153 4.31 -9.47 4.37
CA ARG A 153 5.38 -10.08 5.17
C ARG A 153 5.96 -11.31 4.48
N GLU A 154 5.11 -12.15 3.91
CA GLU A 154 5.53 -13.31 3.14
C GLU A 154 6.30 -12.90 1.89
N HIS A 155 5.80 -11.93 1.15
CA HIS A 155 6.48 -11.35 -0.01
C HIS A 155 7.90 -10.84 0.33
N LEU A 156 8.05 -10.13 1.45
CA LEU A 156 9.38 -9.69 1.91
C LEU A 156 10.31 -10.85 2.30
N LYS A 157 9.79 -11.94 2.87
CA LYS A 157 10.59 -13.13 3.19
C LYS A 157 11.12 -13.79 1.93
N VAL A 158 10.25 -14.00 0.94
CA VAL A 158 10.61 -14.59 -0.36
C VAL A 158 11.62 -13.72 -1.09
N SER A 159 11.40 -12.41 -1.16
CA SER A 159 12.32 -11.47 -1.80
C SER A 159 13.71 -11.46 -1.14
N ARG A 160 13.77 -11.58 0.19
CA ARG A 160 15.05 -11.72 0.91
C ARG A 160 15.75 -13.03 0.62
N ALA A 161 15.02 -14.15 0.62
CA ALA A 161 15.58 -15.47 0.32
C ALA A 161 16.17 -15.50 -1.09
N PHE A 162 15.48 -14.91 -2.07
CA PHE A 162 15.96 -14.83 -3.45
C PHE A 162 17.23 -13.98 -3.57
N SER A 163 17.30 -12.86 -2.87
CA SER A 163 18.49 -12.00 -2.84
C SER A 163 19.71 -12.71 -2.24
N VAL A 164 19.51 -13.48 -1.18
CA VAL A 164 20.59 -14.25 -0.53
C VAL A 164 21.08 -15.38 -1.44
N LEU A 165 20.17 -16.12 -2.10
CA LEU A 165 20.52 -17.18 -3.05
C LEU A 165 21.32 -16.61 -4.24
N PHE A 166 20.90 -15.48 -4.77
CA PHE A 166 21.58 -14.84 -5.91
C PHE A 166 22.99 -14.36 -5.55
N ILE A 167 23.19 -13.85 -4.34
CA ILE A 167 24.52 -13.43 -3.84
C ILE A 167 25.42 -14.65 -3.62
N THR A 168 24.89 -15.77 -3.10
CA THR A 168 25.66 -17.00 -2.90
C THR A 168 26.10 -17.64 -4.21
N GLU A 169 25.23 -17.64 -5.22
CA GLU A 169 25.61 -18.11 -6.56
C GLU A 169 26.71 -17.25 -7.23
N LEU A 170 26.60 -15.91 -7.11
CA LEU A 170 27.60 -15.00 -7.61
C LEU A 170 28.95 -15.14 -6.87
N MET A 171 28.92 -15.39 -5.57
CA MET A 171 30.15 -15.63 -4.79
C MET A 171 30.75 -16.99 -5.09
N CYS A 172 29.97 -18.03 -5.36
CA CYS A 172 30.44 -19.36 -5.74
C CYS A 172 31.16 -19.33 -7.11
N CYS A 173 30.57 -18.61 -8.09
CA CYS A 173 31.21 -18.40 -9.39
C CYS A 173 32.53 -17.60 -9.33
N SER A 174 32.70 -16.76 -8.31
CA SER A 174 33.93 -15.98 -8.15
C SER A 174 35.06 -16.77 -7.47
N LEU A 175 34.74 -17.87 -6.76
CA LEU A 175 35.73 -18.70 -6.04
C LEU A 175 36.25 -19.86 -6.93
N GLU A 176 35.61 -20.19 -8.03
CA GLU A 176 36.04 -21.25 -8.93
C GLU A 176 36.94 -20.77 -10.12
N CYS A 177 37.18 -19.48 -10.24
CA CYS A 177 38.13 -18.92 -11.21
C CYS A 177 39.53 -18.72 -10.58
N THR A 178 40.16 -19.77 -10.09
CA THR A 178 41.63 -19.84 -10.08
C THR A 178 42.08 -20.29 -11.45
N PRO A 179 42.80 -19.46 -12.22
CA PRO A 179 43.33 -19.94 -13.53
C PRO A 179 44.33 -21.04 -13.28
N PRO A 180 44.30 -22.13 -14.05
CA PRO A 180 45.36 -23.14 -13.97
C PRO A 180 46.69 -22.50 -14.41
N ASP A 181 47.71 -22.76 -13.59
CA ASP A 181 49.10 -22.39 -13.82
C ASP A 181 49.57 -22.97 -15.15
N TYR A 182 49.56 -22.19 -16.21
CA TYR A 182 50.20 -22.56 -17.47
C TYR A 182 51.54 -21.84 -17.57
N GLY A 183 52.56 -22.63 -17.40
CA GLY A 183 53.95 -22.24 -17.68
C GLY A 183 54.14 -21.52 -19.03
N THR A 184 54.96 -20.57 -18.97
CA THR A 184 55.48 -19.68 -20.00
C THR A 184 55.73 -20.42 -21.34
N THR A 185 54.98 -20.13 -22.41
CA THR A 185 55.47 -20.10 -23.77
C THR A 185 54.76 -19.00 -24.55
N ALA A 186 55.54 -18.07 -25.04
CA ALA A 186 55.13 -16.93 -25.84
C ALA A 186 54.53 -17.40 -27.19
N GLY A 187 53.26 -17.07 -27.42
CA GLY A 187 52.57 -17.30 -28.71
C GLY A 187 51.50 -16.22 -28.89
N ASN A 188 51.83 -15.30 -29.78
CA ASN A 188 50.99 -14.22 -30.26
C ASN A 188 49.70 -14.73 -30.91
N VAL A 189 48.52 -14.54 -30.35
CA VAL A 189 47.22 -14.66 -31.08
C VAL A 189 46.30 -13.50 -30.66
N ARG A 190 46.15 -12.59 -31.62
CA ARG A 190 45.02 -11.63 -31.66
C ARG A 190 43.70 -12.37 -31.78
N GLY A 191 42.70 -12.02 -30.97
CA GLY A 191 41.35 -12.32 -31.40
C GLY A 191 40.30 -12.51 -30.31
N ARG A 192 39.42 -11.54 -30.23
CA ARG A 192 38.01 -11.60 -29.76
C ARG A 192 37.74 -11.61 -28.27
N VAL A 193 37.54 -10.41 -27.79
CA VAL A 193 36.63 -10.13 -26.70
C VAL A 193 35.20 -10.48 -27.15
N VAL A 194 34.66 -11.58 -26.68
CA VAL A 194 33.23 -11.89 -26.83
C VAL A 194 32.49 -11.32 -25.61
N VAL A 195 31.74 -10.29 -25.87
CA VAL A 195 30.88 -9.63 -24.91
C VAL A 195 29.78 -10.61 -24.52
N PHE A 196 29.79 -11.10 -23.28
CA PHE A 196 28.69 -11.82 -22.63
C PHE A 196 27.58 -10.86 -22.25
N GLY A 197 26.89 -10.30 -23.25
CA GLY A 197 25.83 -9.28 -23.07
C GLY A 197 24.46 -9.66 -23.66
N GLN A 198 24.16 -10.95 -23.87
CA GLN A 198 22.90 -11.32 -24.54
C GLN A 198 22.18 -12.55 -23.98
N PHE A 199 22.12 -12.72 -22.66
CA PHE A 199 21.35 -13.84 -22.09
C PHE A 199 20.23 -13.44 -21.13
N ILE A 200 19.88 -12.16 -21.02
CA ILE A 200 18.79 -11.70 -20.12
C ILE A 200 17.50 -11.27 -20.87
N ARG A 201 17.33 -11.67 -22.14
CA ARG A 201 16.12 -11.30 -22.89
C ARG A 201 15.31 -12.45 -23.49
N ARG A 202 15.36 -13.66 -22.90
CA ARG A 202 14.41 -14.73 -23.29
C ARG A 202 14.11 -15.63 -22.09
N GLY A 203 13.17 -15.27 -21.26
CA GLY A 203 12.72 -16.13 -20.15
C GLY A 203 11.59 -15.51 -19.33
N LEU A 204 10.64 -14.83 -20.00
CA LEU A 204 9.42 -14.37 -19.38
C LEU A 204 8.28 -14.50 -20.40
N ILE A 205 7.92 -15.75 -20.73
CA ILE A 205 6.61 -16.17 -21.25
C ILE A 205 6.47 -17.63 -20.86
N LEU A 206 5.79 -17.87 -19.76
CA LEU A 206 4.84 -18.97 -19.51
C LEU A 206 4.23 -18.72 -18.14
#